data_d3be19f2946024ba6d76f8a3e07678da
#
_entry.id   d3be19f2946024ba6d76f8a3e07678da
#
_cell.length_a   1.000
_cell.length_b   1.000
_cell.length_c   1.000
_cell.angle_alpha   90.00
_cell.angle_beta   90.00
_cell.angle_gamma   90.00
#
_symmetry.space_group_name_H-M   'P 1'
#
loop_
_entity.id
_entity.type
_entity.pdbx_description
1 polymer ?
#
loop_
_entity_poly.entity_id
_entity_poly.type
_entity_poly.pdbx_seq_one_letter_code
_entity_poly.pdbx_strand_id
1 'polypeptide(L)'
;MKDQEIRSILFDSKGYIWVGTYVALYRCSSDFSSCKRYDSSLPVTSVNSIYEDADKNIWVTFWRKGIFRYDRIKDTFVKYPALGKENNPFSVFQDDKKQHWIGTWGEGLYKFYPEESDEQVYMPVESVKEGELPENGTFFSIQQDKKYGYLWLVSSRGLYVVRKRVDNLVETIDISDISSKLNNIFSEICLDKSGNLWIASFNEGVAYINLDKPIIQNYPMPSIKKTTGLTTNIQAIYNDNDGDIWINQNRLGLGIYKKDSNKIIWYRD
;
A
#
# COMPACT_ATOMS: atom_id res chain seq x y z
N MET A 1 1.08 4.34 22.60
CA MET A 1 0.50 3.41 21.58
C MET A 1 0.20 2.01 22.15
N LYS A 2 0.03 1.87 23.45
CA LYS A 2 -0.36 0.57 24.04
C LYS A 2 -1.72 0.14 23.47
N ASP A 3 -1.82 -1.12 23.10
CA ASP A 3 -3.05 -1.81 22.65
C ASP A 3 -3.68 -1.32 21.32
N GLN A 4 -2.89 -0.75 20.40
CA GLN A 4 -3.38 -0.32 19.10
C GLN A 4 -2.66 -1.07 17.98
N GLU A 5 -3.44 -1.78 17.18
CA GLU A 5 -2.92 -2.46 16.00
C GLU A 5 -2.49 -1.44 14.93
N ILE A 6 -1.24 -1.57 14.47
CA ILE A 6 -0.67 -0.70 13.45
C ILE A 6 -1.14 -1.18 12.07
N ARG A 7 -1.58 -0.24 11.24
CA ARG A 7 -2.09 -0.47 9.89
C ARG A 7 -1.15 0.05 8.82
N SER A 8 -0.49 1.17 9.07
CA SER A 8 0.38 1.81 8.10
C SER A 8 1.52 2.55 8.80
N ILE A 9 2.71 2.48 8.23
CA ILE A 9 3.90 3.20 8.71
C ILE A 9 4.55 3.88 7.51
N LEU A 10 5.00 5.13 7.71
CA LEU A 10 5.80 5.86 6.74
C LEU A 10 6.95 6.57 7.43
N PHE A 11 8.18 6.43 6.89
CA PHE A 11 9.31 7.29 7.19
C PHE A 11 9.32 8.43 6.18
N ASP A 12 9.07 9.65 6.64
CA ASP A 12 9.03 10.78 5.73
C ASP A 12 10.44 11.36 5.46
N SER A 13 10.56 12.11 4.38
CA SER A 13 11.81 12.75 3.97
C SER A 13 12.35 13.82 4.96
N LYS A 14 11.60 14.15 6.00
CA LYS A 14 11.99 15.06 7.10
C LYS A 14 12.50 14.30 8.32
N GLY A 15 12.52 12.98 8.29
CA GLY A 15 12.99 12.13 9.38
C GLY A 15 11.93 11.84 10.45
N TYR A 16 10.66 12.09 10.17
CA TYR A 16 9.57 11.67 11.05
C TYR A 16 9.05 10.30 10.67
N ILE A 17 8.56 9.59 11.68
CA ILE A 17 7.84 8.33 11.52
C ILE A 17 6.35 8.60 11.72
N TRP A 18 5.58 8.34 10.69
CA TRP A 18 4.13 8.38 10.74
C TRP A 18 3.58 6.99 11.01
N VAL A 19 2.68 6.87 11.98
CA VAL A 19 2.10 5.59 12.39
C VAL A 19 0.59 5.71 12.37
N GLY A 20 -0.03 4.97 11.47
CA GLY A 20 -1.47 4.83 11.37
C GLY A 20 -1.96 3.58 12.09
N THR A 21 -3.01 3.72 12.89
CA THR A 21 -3.64 2.63 13.64
C THR A 21 -5.12 2.49 13.28
N TYR A 22 -5.83 1.57 13.91
CA TYR A 22 -7.30 1.46 13.73
C TYR A 22 -8.08 2.67 14.25
N VAL A 23 -7.48 3.54 15.06
CA VAL A 23 -8.23 4.62 15.75
C VAL A 23 -7.53 5.97 15.70
N ALA A 24 -6.28 6.05 15.26
CA ALA A 24 -5.52 7.29 15.32
C ALA A 24 -4.34 7.34 14.34
N LEU A 25 -3.88 8.56 14.07
CA LEU A 25 -2.63 8.85 13.37
C LEU A 25 -1.65 9.50 14.35
N TYR A 26 -0.40 9.05 14.30
CA TYR A 26 0.72 9.59 15.07
C TYR A 26 1.84 10.06 14.15
N ARG A 27 2.56 11.10 14.57
CA ARG A 27 3.85 11.50 14.02
C ARG A 27 4.88 11.46 15.13
N CYS A 28 5.90 10.63 14.97
CA CYS A 28 6.97 10.43 15.97
C CYS A 28 8.31 10.91 15.42
N SER A 29 9.22 11.26 16.34
CA SER A 29 10.66 11.39 16.03
C SER A 29 11.23 10.02 15.60
N SER A 30 12.35 10.02 14.88
CA SER A 30 12.99 8.79 14.38
C SER A 30 13.41 7.81 15.49
N ASP A 31 13.65 8.30 16.69
CA ASP A 31 14.02 7.55 17.89
C ASP A 31 12.81 7.22 18.81
N PHE A 32 11.59 7.60 18.39
CA PHE A 32 10.35 7.50 19.18
C PHE A 32 10.38 8.23 20.54
N SER A 33 11.36 9.11 20.78
CA SER A 33 11.42 9.91 22.03
C SER A 33 10.23 10.86 22.19
N SER A 34 9.64 11.29 21.07
CA SER A 34 8.43 12.09 21.07
C SER A 34 7.45 11.63 20.00
N CYS A 35 6.16 11.55 20.36
CA CYS A 35 5.08 11.21 19.43
C CYS A 35 3.90 12.17 19.62
N LYS A 36 3.49 12.84 18.55
CA LYS A 36 2.26 13.62 18.51
C LYS A 36 1.13 12.78 17.93
N ARG A 37 0.01 12.71 18.64
CA ARG A 37 -1.24 12.14 18.17
C ARG A 37 -2.13 13.23 17.58
N TYR A 38 -2.77 12.96 16.45
CA TYR A 38 -3.69 13.87 15.78
C TYR A 38 -5.13 13.45 16.04
N ASP A 39 -5.78 14.07 17.04
CA ASP A 39 -7.16 13.72 17.47
C ASP A 39 -8.19 14.72 17.00
N SER A 40 -7.85 16.02 17.03
CA SER A 40 -8.83 17.10 16.85
C SER A 40 -9.15 17.43 15.39
N SER A 41 -8.26 17.08 14.46
CA SER A 41 -8.38 17.41 13.05
C SER A 41 -8.67 16.20 12.15
N LEU A 42 -8.71 15.00 12.72
CA LEU A 42 -8.86 13.75 12.00
C LEU A 42 -9.99 12.87 12.55
N PRO A 43 -10.61 12.05 11.70
CA PRO A 43 -11.63 11.12 12.16
C PRO A 43 -11.03 10.01 13.02
N VAL A 44 -11.76 9.59 14.06
CA VAL A 44 -11.44 8.42 14.87
C VAL A 44 -11.88 7.17 14.10
N THR A 45 -11.02 6.67 13.23
CA THR A 45 -11.24 5.47 12.42
C THR A 45 -9.92 4.92 11.92
N SER A 46 -9.95 3.76 11.25
CA SER A 46 -8.76 3.11 10.70
C SER A 46 -8.05 4.00 9.68
N VAL A 47 -6.75 4.16 9.87
CA VAL A 47 -5.83 4.70 8.86
C VAL A 47 -5.50 3.58 7.89
N ASN A 48 -5.90 3.70 6.62
CA ASN A 48 -5.65 2.66 5.63
C ASN A 48 -4.25 2.78 5.02
N SER A 49 -3.84 4.00 4.65
CA SER A 49 -2.55 4.26 4.01
C SER A 49 -1.99 5.62 4.42
N ILE A 50 -0.67 5.71 4.49
CA ILE A 50 0.10 6.95 4.64
C ILE A 50 1.14 6.96 3.53
N TYR A 51 1.21 8.05 2.76
CA TYR A 51 2.08 8.15 1.59
C TYR A 51 2.72 9.53 1.50
N GLU A 52 4.02 9.60 1.18
CA GLU A 52 4.71 10.84 0.82
C GLU A 52 4.92 10.87 -0.69
N ASP A 53 4.39 11.93 -1.35
CA ASP A 53 4.57 12.11 -2.78
C ASP A 53 5.93 12.73 -3.14
N ALA A 54 6.23 12.88 -4.43
CA ALA A 54 7.49 13.47 -4.91
C ALA A 54 7.66 14.94 -4.49
N ASP A 55 6.57 15.66 -4.27
CA ASP A 55 6.56 17.05 -3.82
C ASP A 55 6.56 17.17 -2.28
N LYS A 56 6.76 16.04 -1.58
CA LYS A 56 6.87 15.93 -0.11
C LYS A 56 5.57 16.21 0.65
N ASN A 57 4.43 16.09 -0.02
CA ASN A 57 3.15 16.11 0.65
C ASN A 57 2.89 14.75 1.32
N ILE A 58 2.34 14.78 2.52
CA ILE A 58 1.89 13.58 3.23
C ILE A 58 0.40 13.42 3.01
N TRP A 59 0.03 12.30 2.41
CA TRP A 59 -1.33 11.88 2.14
C TRP A 59 -1.73 10.79 3.10
N VAL A 60 -2.94 10.88 3.65
CA VAL A 60 -3.49 9.89 4.58
C VAL A 60 -4.90 9.51 4.14
N THR A 61 -5.15 8.23 4.01
CA THR A 61 -6.48 7.70 3.70
C THR A 61 -7.08 7.07 4.95
N PHE A 62 -8.38 7.31 5.15
CA PHE A 62 -9.13 6.81 6.29
C PHE A 62 -10.32 5.97 5.86
N TRP A 63 -10.58 4.90 6.58
CA TRP A 63 -11.73 4.03 6.37
C TRP A 63 -13.04 4.84 6.38
N ARG A 64 -13.74 4.89 5.23
CA ARG A 64 -15.01 5.60 5.02
C ARG A 64 -15.00 7.09 5.38
N LYS A 65 -13.85 7.71 5.42
CA LYS A 65 -13.72 9.14 5.76
C LYS A 65 -12.97 9.96 4.71
N GLY A 66 -12.38 9.29 3.70
CA GLY A 66 -11.77 9.93 2.56
C GLY A 66 -10.26 10.18 2.72
N ILE A 67 -9.78 11.16 1.98
CA ILE A 67 -8.37 11.51 1.83
C ILE A 67 -8.08 12.83 2.49
N PHE A 68 -6.93 12.90 3.15
CA PHE A 68 -6.43 14.09 3.83
C PHE A 68 -4.99 14.35 3.43
N ARG A 69 -4.63 15.63 3.25
CA ARG A 69 -3.25 16.08 3.06
C ARG A 69 -2.78 16.83 4.31
N TYR A 70 -1.58 16.52 4.76
CA TYR A 70 -0.95 17.22 5.87
C TYR A 70 -0.47 18.62 5.46
N ASP A 71 -0.96 19.66 6.15
CA ASP A 71 -0.47 21.03 6.06
C ASP A 71 0.68 21.21 7.06
N ARG A 72 1.92 21.25 6.55
CA ARG A 72 3.13 21.35 7.38
C ARG A 72 3.24 22.69 8.12
N ILE A 73 2.64 23.77 7.57
CA ILE A 73 2.71 25.12 8.15
C ILE A 73 1.78 25.21 9.35
N LYS A 74 0.56 24.70 9.20
CA LYS A 74 -0.47 24.75 10.25
C LYS A 74 -0.41 23.58 11.19
N ASP A 75 0.43 22.57 10.90
CA ASP A 75 0.52 21.29 11.63
C ASP A 75 -0.86 20.63 11.82
N THR A 76 -1.65 20.60 10.74
CA THR A 76 -3.02 20.07 10.68
C THR A 76 -3.26 19.35 9.35
N PHE A 77 -4.49 18.91 9.10
CA PHE A 77 -4.86 18.21 7.88
C PHE A 77 -5.97 18.93 7.11
N VAL A 78 -5.83 18.98 5.79
CA VAL A 78 -6.85 19.43 4.84
C VAL A 78 -7.57 18.21 4.29
N LYS A 79 -8.90 18.19 4.44
CA LYS A 79 -9.75 17.12 3.89
C LYS A 79 -10.08 17.41 2.44
N TYR A 80 -10.02 16.38 1.61
CA TYR A 80 -10.48 16.43 0.21
C TYR A 80 -11.95 16.01 0.07
N PRO A 81 -12.62 16.35 -1.06
CA PRO A 81 -13.99 15.92 -1.33
C PRO A 81 -14.18 14.41 -1.21
N ALA A 82 -15.42 13.97 -1.10
CA ALA A 82 -15.73 12.54 -1.01
C ALA A 82 -15.41 11.83 -2.32
N LEU A 83 -14.78 10.66 -2.22
CA LEU A 83 -14.47 9.80 -3.34
C LEU A 83 -15.56 8.72 -3.49
N GLY A 84 -16.23 8.72 -4.62
CA GLY A 84 -17.27 7.73 -4.90
C GLY A 84 -18.44 7.77 -3.90
N LYS A 85 -19.20 6.70 -3.84
CA LYS A 85 -20.36 6.58 -2.94
C LYS A 85 -19.98 6.25 -1.50
N GLU A 86 -19.03 5.33 -1.35
CA GLU A 86 -18.62 4.81 -0.04
C GLU A 86 -17.52 5.66 0.61
N ASN A 87 -16.90 6.56 -0.16
CA ASN A 87 -15.78 7.41 0.28
C ASN A 87 -14.70 6.61 1.03
N ASN A 88 -14.29 5.49 0.43
CA ASN A 88 -13.43 4.52 1.08
C ASN A 88 -12.09 4.31 0.31
N PRO A 89 -11.23 5.34 0.22
CA PRO A 89 -9.90 5.20 -0.33
C PRO A 89 -9.09 4.25 0.55
N PHE A 90 -8.37 3.32 -0.08
CA PHE A 90 -7.56 2.34 0.63
C PHE A 90 -6.06 2.60 0.44
N SER A 91 -5.62 2.86 -0.77
CA SER A 91 -4.23 3.17 -1.10
C SER A 91 -4.12 4.46 -1.90
N VAL A 92 -2.99 5.15 -1.78
CA VAL A 92 -2.64 6.32 -2.60
C VAL A 92 -1.20 6.16 -3.08
N PHE A 93 -0.95 6.54 -4.33
CA PHE A 93 0.36 6.45 -4.97
C PHE A 93 0.51 7.55 -6.02
N GLN A 94 1.70 8.13 -6.18
CA GLN A 94 2.04 9.06 -7.26
C GLN A 94 3.02 8.41 -8.24
N ASP A 95 2.70 8.40 -9.53
CA ASP A 95 3.57 7.84 -10.55
C ASP A 95 4.69 8.82 -10.99
N ASP A 96 5.56 8.36 -11.89
CA ASP A 96 6.68 9.12 -12.44
C ASP A 96 6.27 10.36 -13.25
N LYS A 97 5.00 10.42 -13.66
CA LYS A 97 4.39 11.58 -14.35
C LYS A 97 3.67 12.52 -13.39
N LYS A 98 3.87 12.33 -12.08
CA LYS A 98 3.20 13.07 -11.00
C LYS A 98 1.67 12.87 -10.94
N GLN A 99 1.13 11.87 -11.66
CA GLN A 99 -0.27 11.52 -11.53
C GLN A 99 -0.50 10.73 -10.25
N HIS A 100 -1.43 11.18 -9.42
CA HIS A 100 -1.87 10.43 -8.25
C HIS A 100 -2.92 9.38 -8.64
N TRP A 101 -2.81 8.21 -8.01
CA TRP A 101 -3.68 7.06 -8.17
C TRP A 101 -4.24 6.67 -6.81
N ILE A 102 -5.51 6.31 -6.78
CA ILE A 102 -6.20 5.88 -5.56
C ILE A 102 -6.86 4.53 -5.81
N GLY A 103 -6.44 3.55 -5.04
CA GLY A 103 -7.17 2.30 -4.91
C GLY A 103 -8.25 2.44 -3.86
N THR A 104 -9.45 1.93 -4.14
CA THR A 104 -10.58 1.99 -3.22
C THR A 104 -10.93 0.61 -2.67
N TRP A 105 -11.76 0.58 -1.65
CA TRP A 105 -12.40 -0.63 -1.18
C TRP A 105 -13.74 -0.81 -1.88
N GLY A 106 -13.75 -1.60 -2.97
CA GLY A 106 -14.98 -2.00 -3.65
C GLY A 106 -15.49 -1.06 -4.75
N GLU A 107 -14.82 0.07 -5.01
CA GLU A 107 -15.21 1.03 -6.06
C GLU A 107 -14.16 1.21 -7.16
N GLY A 108 -13.20 0.27 -7.27
CA GLY A 108 -12.21 0.28 -8.33
C GLY A 108 -11.02 1.20 -8.10
N LEU A 109 -10.41 1.65 -9.20
CA LEU A 109 -9.24 2.50 -9.26
C LEU A 109 -9.60 3.89 -9.76
N TYR A 110 -8.98 4.93 -9.18
CA TYR A 110 -9.19 6.32 -9.59
C TYR A 110 -7.87 7.03 -9.84
N LYS A 111 -7.88 7.97 -10.80
CA LYS A 111 -6.93 9.07 -10.83
C LYS A 111 -7.39 10.18 -9.91
N PHE A 112 -6.44 10.83 -9.27
CA PHE A 112 -6.69 11.90 -8.31
C PHE A 112 -5.92 13.15 -8.72
N TYR A 113 -6.61 14.26 -8.77
CA TYR A 113 -6.12 15.57 -9.18
C TYR A 113 -6.28 16.55 -8.02
N PRO A 114 -5.31 16.60 -7.09
CA PRO A 114 -5.45 17.38 -5.86
C PRO A 114 -5.53 18.89 -6.04
N GLU A 115 -5.13 19.41 -7.19
CA GLU A 115 -5.18 20.84 -7.51
C GLU A 115 -6.49 21.25 -8.22
N GLU A 116 -7.29 20.28 -8.64
CA GLU A 116 -8.61 20.53 -9.22
C GLU A 116 -9.67 20.71 -8.13
N SER A 117 -10.78 21.37 -8.49
CA SER A 117 -11.91 21.59 -7.58
C SER A 117 -13.13 20.74 -7.97
N ASP A 118 -13.92 20.39 -6.96
CA ASP A 118 -15.22 19.76 -7.07
C ASP A 118 -15.23 18.38 -7.78
N GLU A 119 -16.04 18.19 -8.81
CA GLU A 119 -16.28 16.89 -9.44
C GLU A 119 -15.08 16.34 -10.23
N GLN A 120 -14.09 17.17 -10.56
CA GLN A 120 -12.92 16.77 -11.34
C GLN A 120 -11.74 16.27 -10.48
N VAL A 121 -11.86 16.34 -9.18
CA VAL A 121 -10.79 15.88 -8.25
C VAL A 121 -10.50 14.39 -8.42
N TYR A 122 -11.52 13.58 -8.75
CA TYR A 122 -11.39 12.14 -8.94
C TYR A 122 -11.98 11.70 -10.28
N MET A 123 -11.22 10.93 -11.04
CA MET A 123 -11.69 10.31 -12.28
C MET A 123 -11.56 8.78 -12.20
N PRO A 124 -12.65 8.02 -12.37
CA PRO A 124 -12.57 6.57 -12.41
C PRO A 124 -11.66 6.11 -13.56
N VAL A 125 -10.91 5.06 -13.33
CA VAL A 125 -10.01 4.46 -14.31
C VAL A 125 -10.73 3.30 -14.99
N GLU A 126 -10.71 3.31 -16.31
CA GLU A 126 -11.26 2.27 -17.14
C GLU A 126 -10.13 1.51 -17.88
N SER A 127 -10.29 0.23 -18.10
CA SER A 127 -9.37 -0.52 -18.97
C SER A 127 -9.78 -0.39 -20.43
N VAL A 128 -8.79 -0.47 -21.33
CA VAL A 128 -9.00 -0.39 -22.80
C VAL A 128 -9.92 -1.51 -23.28
N LYS A 129 -9.82 -2.68 -22.65
CA LYS A 129 -10.72 -3.79 -22.91
C LYS A 129 -11.65 -4.00 -21.70
N GLU A 130 -12.90 -4.27 -21.98
CA GLU A 130 -13.89 -4.59 -20.97
C GLU A 130 -13.43 -5.80 -20.12
N GLY A 131 -13.52 -5.65 -18.81
CA GLY A 131 -13.21 -6.71 -17.84
C GLY A 131 -11.73 -6.91 -17.48
N GLU A 132 -10.78 -6.14 -18.04
CA GLU A 132 -9.36 -6.25 -17.70
C GLU A 132 -9.06 -5.79 -16.26
N LEU A 133 -9.65 -4.69 -15.83
CA LEU A 133 -9.59 -4.25 -14.43
C LEU A 133 -10.96 -4.43 -13.76
N PRO A 134 -11.00 -4.85 -12.51
CA PRO A 134 -12.27 -5.01 -11.80
C PRO A 134 -12.84 -3.63 -11.41
N GLU A 135 -13.91 -3.20 -12.08
CA GLU A 135 -14.60 -1.94 -11.83
C GLU A 135 -15.02 -1.76 -10.35
N ASN A 136 -15.49 -2.84 -9.73
CA ASN A 136 -15.90 -2.88 -8.32
C ASN A 136 -14.87 -3.67 -7.48
N GLY A 137 -13.59 -3.62 -7.84
CA GLY A 137 -12.51 -4.28 -7.11
C GLY A 137 -12.02 -3.45 -5.93
N THR A 138 -11.49 -4.13 -4.91
CA THR A 138 -10.67 -3.48 -3.89
C THR A 138 -9.24 -3.47 -4.36
N PHE A 139 -8.60 -2.31 -4.42
CA PHE A 139 -7.18 -2.16 -4.72
C PHE A 139 -6.43 -1.81 -3.44
N PHE A 140 -5.63 -2.75 -2.98
CA PHE A 140 -4.93 -2.66 -1.70
C PHE A 140 -3.63 -1.86 -1.79
N SER A 141 -2.87 -2.03 -2.89
CA SER A 141 -1.56 -1.43 -3.04
C SER A 141 -1.23 -1.16 -4.50
N ILE A 142 -0.47 -0.10 -4.74
CA ILE A 142 -0.04 0.38 -6.06
C ILE A 142 1.44 0.71 -5.97
N GLN A 143 2.24 0.19 -6.93
CA GLN A 143 3.65 0.53 -7.07
C GLN A 143 4.01 0.71 -8.54
N GLN A 144 5.04 1.51 -8.83
CA GLN A 144 5.57 1.66 -10.18
C GLN A 144 7.00 1.13 -10.24
N ASP A 145 7.28 0.17 -11.14
CA ASP A 145 8.64 -0.26 -11.35
C ASP A 145 9.45 0.80 -12.12
N LYS A 146 10.75 0.91 -11.76
CA LYS A 146 11.66 1.89 -12.38
C LYS A 146 12.20 1.43 -13.73
N LYS A 147 12.07 0.16 -14.06
CA LYS A 147 12.68 -0.44 -15.26
C LYS A 147 11.82 -0.22 -16.48
N TYR A 148 10.54 -0.52 -16.37
CA TYR A 148 9.58 -0.44 -17.46
C TYR A 148 8.58 0.72 -17.29
N GLY A 149 8.52 1.31 -16.09
CA GLY A 149 7.55 2.33 -15.72
C GLY A 149 6.12 1.79 -15.61
N TYR A 150 5.95 0.47 -15.46
CA TYR A 150 4.63 -0.14 -15.33
C TYR A 150 4.09 0.06 -13.91
N LEU A 151 2.75 0.22 -13.80
CA LEU A 151 2.09 0.18 -12.51
C LEU A 151 1.69 -1.25 -12.18
N TRP A 152 2.08 -1.69 -11.00
CA TRP A 152 1.70 -2.95 -10.41
C TRP A 152 0.61 -2.70 -9.39
N LEU A 153 -0.51 -3.39 -9.55
CA LEU A 153 -1.73 -3.20 -8.77
C LEU A 153 -2.08 -4.52 -8.08
N VAL A 154 -2.18 -4.47 -6.77
CA VAL A 154 -2.68 -5.59 -5.97
C VAL A 154 -4.13 -5.35 -5.63
N SER A 155 -4.99 -6.30 -5.98
CA SER A 155 -6.42 -6.22 -5.70
C SER A 155 -6.97 -7.48 -5.03
N SER A 156 -8.22 -7.38 -4.56
CA SER A 156 -8.97 -8.53 -4.05
C SER A 156 -9.23 -9.63 -5.08
N ARG A 157 -8.97 -9.34 -6.36
CA ARG A 157 -9.16 -10.29 -7.48
C ARG A 157 -7.85 -10.72 -8.12
N GLY A 158 -6.70 -10.27 -7.63
CA GLY A 158 -5.40 -10.67 -8.12
C GLY A 158 -4.43 -9.52 -8.33
N LEU A 159 -3.36 -9.83 -9.06
CA LEU A 159 -2.31 -8.90 -9.45
C LEU A 159 -2.55 -8.42 -10.88
N TYR A 160 -2.41 -7.12 -11.11
CA TYR A 160 -2.57 -6.48 -12.42
C TYR A 160 -1.34 -5.63 -12.73
N VAL A 161 -1.02 -5.53 -14.02
CA VAL A 161 0.07 -4.68 -14.52
C VAL A 161 -0.46 -3.75 -15.59
N VAL A 162 -0.31 -2.45 -15.36
CA VAL A 162 -0.68 -1.40 -16.30
C VAL A 162 0.57 -0.89 -17.01
N ARG A 163 0.67 -1.10 -18.32
CA ARG A 163 1.81 -0.65 -19.13
C ARG A 163 1.60 0.70 -19.81
N LYS A 164 0.37 1.05 -20.12
CA LYS A 164 0.04 2.26 -20.86
C LYS A 164 -1.10 3.00 -20.17
N ARG A 165 -0.98 4.32 -20.11
CA ARG A 165 -1.91 5.22 -19.46
C ARG A 165 -2.17 6.40 -20.40
N VAL A 166 -3.39 6.51 -20.90
CA VAL A 166 -3.83 7.63 -21.74
C VAL A 166 -5.14 8.13 -21.17
N ASP A 167 -5.18 9.38 -20.76
CA ASP A 167 -6.31 9.98 -20.03
C ASP A 167 -6.75 9.10 -18.85
N ASN A 168 -8.01 8.71 -18.76
CA ASN A 168 -8.52 7.77 -17.73
C ASN A 168 -8.47 6.30 -18.17
N LEU A 169 -8.01 6.02 -19.39
CA LEU A 169 -7.87 4.66 -19.90
C LEU A 169 -6.51 4.06 -19.57
N VAL A 170 -6.50 2.79 -19.25
CA VAL A 170 -5.28 2.02 -19.02
C VAL A 170 -5.26 0.75 -19.87
N GLU A 171 -4.09 0.35 -20.30
CA GLU A 171 -3.85 -0.92 -20.96
C GLU A 171 -3.08 -1.84 -20.02
N THR A 172 -3.62 -3.01 -19.74
CA THR A 172 -3.00 -4.02 -18.89
C THR A 172 -2.12 -4.98 -19.69
N ILE A 173 -1.21 -5.64 -19.00
CA ILE A 173 -0.42 -6.75 -19.54
C ILE A 173 -1.00 -8.05 -18.99
N ASP A 174 -1.16 -9.05 -19.85
CA ASP A 174 -1.47 -10.40 -19.40
C ASP A 174 -0.30 -10.97 -18.58
N ILE A 175 -0.56 -11.27 -17.33
CA ILE A 175 0.38 -11.88 -16.38
C ILE A 175 -0.13 -13.23 -15.86
N SER A 176 -0.99 -13.89 -16.61
CA SER A 176 -1.61 -15.17 -16.19
C SER A 176 -0.57 -16.22 -15.82
N ASP A 177 0.55 -16.29 -16.56
CA ASP A 177 1.68 -17.18 -16.25
C ASP A 177 2.33 -16.88 -14.89
N ILE A 178 2.32 -15.62 -14.48
CA ILE A 178 2.84 -15.17 -13.18
C ILE A 178 1.78 -15.39 -12.10
N SER A 179 0.57 -14.90 -12.34
CA SER A 179 -0.51 -14.93 -11.35
C SER A 179 -0.99 -16.34 -11.03
N SER A 180 -0.94 -17.28 -11.99
CA SER A 180 -1.29 -18.69 -11.77
C SER A 180 -0.36 -19.40 -10.78
N LYS A 181 0.88 -18.92 -10.64
CA LYS A 181 1.85 -19.41 -9.65
C LYS A 181 1.70 -18.77 -8.28
N LEU A 182 0.89 -17.72 -8.20
CA LEU A 182 0.63 -16.93 -7.00
C LEU A 182 -0.82 -17.16 -6.59
N ASN A 183 -1.12 -18.28 -6.02
CA ASN A 183 -2.49 -18.77 -5.76
C ASN A 183 -3.25 -18.01 -4.67
N ASN A 184 -3.21 -16.63 -4.64
CA ASN A 184 -3.55 -15.93 -3.41
C ASN A 184 -4.26 -14.60 -3.54
N ILE A 185 -4.97 -14.24 -2.48
CA ILE A 185 -5.44 -12.88 -2.22
C ILE A 185 -4.26 -12.09 -1.64
N PHE A 186 -3.80 -11.11 -2.40
CA PHE A 186 -2.67 -10.26 -2.03
C PHE A 186 -3.10 -9.09 -1.15
N SER A 187 -2.20 -8.62 -0.31
CA SER A 187 -2.46 -7.50 0.62
C SER A 187 -1.61 -6.28 0.34
N GLU A 188 -0.36 -6.46 -0.05
CA GLU A 188 0.61 -5.38 -0.19
C GLU A 188 1.66 -5.72 -1.25
N ILE A 189 2.29 -4.70 -1.82
CA ILE A 189 3.37 -4.83 -2.78
C ILE A 189 4.43 -3.77 -2.49
N CYS A 190 5.70 -4.14 -2.57
CA CYS A 190 6.78 -3.17 -2.56
C CYS A 190 7.88 -3.53 -3.55
N LEU A 191 8.67 -2.53 -3.95
CA LEU A 191 9.86 -2.70 -4.76
C LEU A 191 11.09 -2.68 -3.86
N ASP A 192 11.99 -3.62 -4.06
CA ASP A 192 13.30 -3.56 -3.42
C ASP A 192 14.23 -2.57 -4.14
N LYS A 193 15.39 -2.29 -3.56
CA LYS A 193 16.39 -1.37 -4.18
C LYS A 193 16.94 -1.85 -5.52
N SER A 194 16.87 -3.14 -5.79
CA SER A 194 17.25 -3.74 -7.07
C SER A 194 16.13 -3.66 -8.10
N GLY A 195 14.95 -3.12 -7.72
CA GLY A 195 13.79 -2.98 -8.57
C GLY A 195 12.95 -4.26 -8.71
N ASN A 196 13.16 -5.26 -7.86
CA ASN A 196 12.34 -6.46 -7.85
C ASN A 196 11.09 -6.28 -6.99
N LEU A 197 10.04 -7.04 -7.31
CA LEU A 197 8.77 -6.99 -6.62
C LEU A 197 8.69 -7.99 -5.47
N TRP A 198 8.22 -7.51 -4.34
CA TRP A 198 7.81 -8.30 -3.19
C TRP A 198 6.32 -8.14 -3.01
N ILE A 199 5.61 -9.24 -2.91
CA ILE A 199 4.14 -9.27 -2.82
C ILE A 199 3.76 -10.03 -1.58
N ALA A 200 3.03 -9.36 -0.69
CA ALA A 200 2.46 -9.97 0.51
C ALA A 200 1.10 -10.62 0.20
N SER A 201 0.82 -11.73 0.84
CA SER A 201 -0.42 -12.47 0.72
C SER A 201 -1.13 -12.56 2.08
N PHE A 202 -2.46 -12.59 2.06
CA PHE A 202 -3.24 -12.75 3.28
C PHE A 202 -3.05 -14.12 3.94
N ASN A 203 -2.73 -15.18 3.19
CA ASN A 203 -2.78 -16.54 3.71
C ASN A 203 -1.49 -17.36 3.56
N GLU A 204 -0.59 -17.02 2.64
CA GLU A 204 0.50 -17.93 2.25
C GLU A 204 1.91 -17.35 2.38
N GLY A 205 2.05 -16.09 2.74
CA GLY A 205 3.36 -15.52 2.95
C GLY A 205 3.74 -14.43 1.96
N VAL A 206 4.99 -14.41 1.53
CA VAL A 206 5.54 -13.40 0.65
C VAL A 206 6.07 -14.05 -0.62
N ALA A 207 5.73 -13.48 -1.77
CA ALA A 207 6.29 -13.84 -3.07
C ALA A 207 7.31 -12.78 -3.50
N TYR A 208 8.37 -13.24 -4.14
CA TYR A 208 9.39 -12.43 -4.77
C TYR A 208 9.36 -12.65 -6.28
N ILE A 209 9.34 -11.56 -7.04
CA ILE A 209 9.40 -11.58 -8.49
C ILE A 209 10.61 -10.78 -8.96
N ASN A 210 11.55 -11.48 -9.60
CA ASN A 210 12.65 -10.82 -10.28
C ASN A 210 12.17 -10.31 -11.64
N LEU A 211 12.18 -8.98 -11.83
CA LEU A 211 11.72 -8.36 -13.10
C LEU A 211 12.71 -8.51 -14.25
N ASP A 212 13.96 -8.89 -13.98
CA ASP A 212 14.95 -9.17 -15.03
C ASP A 212 14.87 -10.59 -15.58
N LYS A 213 14.54 -11.51 -14.69
CA LYS A 213 14.36 -12.91 -15.00
C LYS A 213 13.07 -13.32 -14.30
N PRO A 214 12.01 -13.72 -14.99
CA PRO A 214 10.72 -14.01 -14.35
C PRO A 214 10.80 -15.26 -13.46
N ILE A 215 11.60 -15.18 -12.43
CA ILE A 215 11.73 -16.18 -11.37
C ILE A 215 10.82 -15.73 -10.24
N ILE A 216 9.84 -16.56 -9.92
CA ILE A 216 8.98 -16.39 -8.76
C ILE A 216 9.51 -17.26 -7.64
N GLN A 217 9.78 -16.67 -6.50
CA GLN A 217 10.20 -17.36 -5.30
C GLN A 217 9.21 -17.09 -4.18
N ASN A 218 8.60 -18.13 -3.65
CA ASN A 218 7.68 -18.05 -2.53
C ASN A 218 8.40 -18.31 -1.22
N TYR A 219 8.16 -17.44 -0.25
CA TYR A 219 8.60 -17.59 1.13
C TYR A 219 7.39 -17.92 2.02
N PRO A 220 7.11 -19.19 2.27
CA PRO A 220 5.98 -19.58 3.10
C PRO A 220 6.19 -19.12 4.54
N MET A 221 5.13 -18.65 5.16
CA MET A 221 5.17 -18.26 6.57
C MET A 221 5.26 -19.47 7.50
N PRO A 222 5.92 -19.31 8.66
CA PRO A 222 5.88 -20.33 9.70
C PRO A 222 4.41 -20.61 10.08
N SER A 223 4.00 -21.89 10.01
CA SER A 223 2.66 -22.25 10.43
C SER A 223 2.51 -22.06 11.94
N ILE A 224 1.60 -21.20 12.36
CA ILE A 224 1.08 -21.25 13.73
C ILE A 224 0.29 -22.56 13.83
N LYS A 225 0.63 -23.40 14.80
CA LYS A 225 -0.05 -24.70 15.00
C LYS A 225 -1.56 -24.53 14.80
N LYS A 226 -2.16 -25.36 13.95
CA LYS A 226 -3.56 -25.35 13.48
C LYS A 226 -4.65 -25.35 14.58
N THR A 227 -4.29 -25.17 15.84
CA THR A 227 -5.20 -25.32 16.99
C THR A 227 -6.19 -24.18 17.20
N THR A 228 -6.07 -23.07 16.47
CA THR A 228 -6.93 -21.90 16.74
C THR A 228 -7.83 -21.45 15.59
N GLY A 229 -7.80 -22.10 14.43
CA GLY A 229 -8.63 -21.74 13.27
C GLY A 229 -8.45 -20.30 12.74
N LEU A 230 -7.36 -19.63 13.14
CA LEU A 230 -7.13 -18.22 12.88
C LEU A 230 -6.12 -18.04 11.74
N THR A 231 -6.52 -17.32 10.70
CA THR A 231 -5.68 -16.96 9.55
C THR A 231 -4.56 -16.00 9.98
N THR A 232 -3.36 -16.25 9.50
CA THR A 232 -2.20 -15.38 9.69
C THR A 232 -2.03 -14.53 8.43
N ASN A 233 -2.32 -13.24 8.52
CA ASN A 233 -2.26 -12.34 7.39
C ASN A 233 -0.99 -11.49 7.46
N ILE A 234 -0.32 -11.30 6.33
CA ILE A 234 0.68 -10.24 6.18
C ILE A 234 -0.08 -8.94 5.94
N GLN A 235 0.18 -7.96 6.77
CA GLN A 235 -0.52 -6.67 6.75
C GLN A 235 0.28 -5.58 6.07
N ALA A 236 1.61 -5.69 6.10
CA ALA A 236 2.50 -4.74 5.46
C ALA A 236 3.85 -5.36 5.11
N ILE A 237 4.45 -4.88 4.05
CA ILE A 237 5.85 -5.11 3.70
C ILE A 237 6.53 -3.77 3.41
N TYR A 238 7.79 -3.65 3.79
CA TYR A 238 8.55 -2.42 3.63
C TYR A 238 10.01 -2.71 3.29
N ASN A 239 10.56 -2.00 2.33
CA ASN A 239 11.97 -2.06 1.99
C ASN A 239 12.71 -0.90 2.69
N ASP A 240 13.65 -1.21 3.56
CA ASP A 240 14.42 -0.22 4.29
C ASP A 240 15.61 0.34 3.50
N ASN A 241 16.35 1.26 4.14
CA ASN A 241 17.52 1.90 3.53
C ASN A 241 18.71 0.94 3.32
N ASP A 242 18.75 -0.19 3.97
CA ASP A 242 19.81 -1.20 3.83
C ASP A 242 19.46 -2.26 2.78
N GLY A 243 18.21 -2.24 2.28
CA GLY A 243 17.68 -3.16 1.28
C GLY A 243 17.09 -4.43 1.88
N ASP A 244 16.90 -4.45 3.19
CA ASP A 244 16.18 -5.51 3.89
C ASP A 244 14.67 -5.33 3.73
N ILE A 245 13.93 -6.42 3.67
CA ILE A 245 12.48 -6.40 3.57
C ILE A 245 11.86 -6.72 4.93
N TRP A 246 11.19 -5.75 5.47
CA TRP A 246 10.42 -5.88 6.70
C TRP A 246 9.02 -6.41 6.39
N ILE A 247 8.56 -7.35 7.19
CA ILE A 247 7.30 -8.06 6.99
C ILE A 247 6.53 -8.01 8.30
N ASN A 248 5.38 -7.34 8.30
CA ASN A 248 4.48 -7.36 9.45
C ASN A 248 3.41 -8.43 9.26
N GLN A 249 3.42 -9.42 10.14
CA GLN A 249 2.43 -10.48 10.15
C GLN A 249 1.58 -10.40 11.42
N ASN A 250 0.27 -10.36 11.23
CA ASN A 250 -0.66 -10.41 12.34
C ASN A 250 -0.41 -11.65 13.20
N ARG A 251 -0.18 -11.46 14.50
CA ARG A 251 0.07 -12.48 15.55
C ARG A 251 1.43 -13.18 15.56
N LEU A 252 2.26 -13.02 14.55
CA LEU A 252 3.65 -13.51 14.58
C LEU A 252 4.63 -12.39 14.88
N GLY A 253 4.19 -11.13 14.74
CA GLY A 253 5.03 -9.97 14.94
C GLY A 253 5.77 -9.55 13.68
N LEU A 254 7.00 -9.08 13.85
CA LEU A 254 7.81 -8.48 12.82
C LEU A 254 8.85 -9.48 12.30
N GLY A 255 8.91 -9.65 10.99
CA GLY A 255 9.96 -10.42 10.30
C GLY A 255 10.86 -9.51 9.48
N ILE A 256 12.12 -9.87 9.33
CA ILE A 256 13.06 -9.22 8.41
C ILE A 256 13.63 -10.28 7.48
N TYR A 257 13.44 -10.10 6.18
CA TYR A 257 14.22 -10.81 5.19
C TYR A 257 15.58 -10.11 5.03
N LYS A 258 16.64 -10.81 5.37
CA LYS A 258 18.02 -10.36 5.21
C LYS A 258 18.57 -10.78 3.85
N LYS A 259 18.84 -9.81 2.99
CA LYS A 259 19.35 -10.04 1.63
C LYS A 259 20.62 -10.87 1.59
N ASP A 260 21.56 -10.58 2.48
CA ASP A 260 22.88 -11.22 2.52
C ASP A 260 22.81 -12.71 2.88
N SER A 261 21.86 -13.11 3.71
CA SER A 261 21.68 -14.48 4.17
C SER A 261 20.57 -15.26 3.47
N ASN A 262 19.73 -14.56 2.67
CA ASN A 262 18.53 -15.12 2.02
C ASN A 262 17.59 -15.80 3.01
N LYS A 263 17.43 -15.23 4.22
CA LYS A 263 16.62 -15.78 5.31
C LYS A 263 15.69 -14.73 5.90
N ILE A 264 14.53 -15.18 6.39
CA ILE A 264 13.64 -14.37 7.21
C ILE A 264 13.94 -14.62 8.69
N ILE A 265 14.22 -13.56 9.43
CA ILE A 265 14.39 -13.57 10.89
C ILE A 265 13.11 -12.99 11.49
N TRP A 266 12.48 -13.72 12.43
CA TRP A 266 11.27 -13.30 13.12
C TRP A 266 11.60 -12.78 14.50
N TYR A 267 11.11 -11.58 14.81
CA TYR A 267 11.12 -11.02 16.15
C TYR A 267 9.76 -11.35 16.78
N ARG A 268 9.77 -12.18 17.79
CA ARG A 268 8.58 -12.59 18.57
C ARG A 268 8.71 -12.00 19.97
N ASP A 269 7.64 -11.47 20.50
CA ASP A 269 7.51 -11.18 21.93
C ASP A 269 7.35 -12.45 22.73
#